data_ca158c3eb54e837ab941af61b465b58a
#
_entry.id   ca158c3eb54e837ab941af61b465b58a
#
_cell.length_a   1.000
_cell.length_b   1.000
_cell.length_c   1.000
_cell.angle_alpha   90.00
_cell.angle_beta   90.00
_cell.angle_gamma   90.00
#
_symmetry.space_group_name_H-M   'P 1'
#
loop_
_entity.id
_entity.type
_entity.pdbx_description
1 polymer ?
#
loop_
_entity_poly.entity_id
_entity_poly.type
_entity_poly.pdbx_seq_one_letter_code
_entity_poly.pdbx_strand_id
1 'polypeptide(L)'
;MKISKIIPFLVFVSGLTLLYGMTFILIDFIDTPVNGIKDILIVALKWGYMTVMTSILLYFMSVNKYFFSIFFPLLSVLCATLSYYKLTFNVELTQMVIDLALVNDFRTSFDAVSWQLFFLLLAVLFLSVWIVIYRFKKIKVSYSWIQLCIAFALLLIIDNTYVLSKPLVRHTPYSIYYSFQSYFENRRIIAKDRPELNGKVHSESDSITVVFVLGESLSIKNMQINGYKRPTTPYICKEKNLISLSRIYSEYGYTHESVPYILTRADHEHPDLGYSERSFISLFKKVGFRTTWLANQESISTFVYFMNECDSLINVSNGKSLFIFSKWLDKDILPHYKNVLNEHYTKQFLLVHTVGSHWYYNNHYPDSFKRFIPATKSKLVTSNTHEEMLNSYDNSILYSDYIWHLLINELRDRNAILIYLSDHSENMGEDGHYTHGDGDWPAQHYPGCFIWYSDKYKLLYPEKIANLEKNRDKEYNTSFLFHSILDAADIQYSYLNDDEDIFK
;
A
#
# COMPACT_ATOMS: atom_id res chain seq x y z
N MET A 1 48.46 16.83 12.17
CA MET A 1 47.66 15.59 12.27
C MET A 1 48.30 14.55 11.38
N LYS A 2 48.74 13.39 11.91
CA LYS A 2 49.38 12.37 11.06
C LYS A 2 48.31 11.67 10.24
N ILE A 3 48.09 12.11 8.99
CA ILE A 3 47.19 11.56 7.98
C ILE A 3 47.33 10.03 7.88
N SER A 4 48.54 9.51 8.08
CA SER A 4 48.87 8.08 8.06
C SER A 4 48.08 7.20 9.06
N LYS A 5 47.39 7.77 10.08
CA LYS A 5 46.59 7.01 11.05
C LYS A 5 45.08 6.97 10.69
N ILE A 6 44.64 7.84 9.82
CA ILE A 6 43.19 7.90 9.39
C ILE A 6 42.98 6.98 8.18
N ILE A 7 43.97 6.87 7.29
CA ILE A 7 43.84 6.08 6.05
C ILE A 7 43.40 4.63 6.31
N PRO A 8 44.00 3.85 7.25
CA PRO A 8 43.63 2.47 7.50
C PRO A 8 42.16 2.34 7.96
N PHE A 9 41.68 3.32 8.73
CA PHE A 9 40.29 3.35 9.18
C PHE A 9 39.32 3.65 8.02
N LEU A 10 39.62 4.63 7.18
CA LEU A 10 38.81 4.93 6.00
C LEU A 10 38.81 3.76 5.02
N VAL A 11 39.94 3.12 4.76
CA VAL A 11 40.03 1.91 3.91
C VAL A 11 39.17 0.78 4.48
N PHE A 12 39.19 0.59 5.80
CA PHE A 12 38.36 -0.40 6.47
C PHE A 12 36.87 -0.10 6.28
N VAL A 13 36.42 1.15 6.51
CA VAL A 13 35.03 1.55 6.30
C VAL A 13 34.61 1.42 4.83
N SER A 14 35.52 1.82 3.90
CA SER A 14 35.22 1.64 2.45
C SER A 14 35.08 0.17 2.06
N GLY A 15 35.88 -0.73 2.64
CA GLY A 15 35.75 -2.17 2.44
C GLY A 15 34.42 -2.71 2.95
N LEU A 16 33.98 -2.28 4.14
CA LEU A 16 32.63 -2.62 4.66
C LEU A 16 31.53 -2.06 3.78
N THR A 17 31.67 -0.83 3.31
CA THR A 17 30.70 -0.18 2.41
C THR A 17 30.54 -0.96 1.12
N LEU A 18 31.64 -1.36 0.49
CA LEU A 18 31.60 -2.17 -0.72
C LEU A 18 30.99 -3.55 -0.45
N LEU A 19 31.33 -4.17 0.68
CA LEU A 19 30.72 -5.45 1.08
C LEU A 19 29.19 -5.31 1.18
N TYR A 20 28.69 -4.31 1.90
CA TYR A 20 27.23 -4.08 2.03
C TYR A 20 26.59 -3.72 0.70
N GLY A 21 27.25 -2.86 -0.10
CA GLY A 21 26.80 -2.47 -1.43
C GLY A 21 26.58 -3.66 -2.36
N MET A 22 27.52 -4.60 -2.37
CA MET A 22 27.51 -5.76 -3.26
C MET A 22 26.69 -6.93 -2.74
N THR A 23 26.46 -7.03 -1.41
CA THR A 23 25.73 -8.17 -0.84
C THR A 23 24.26 -7.82 -0.54
N PHE A 24 24.00 -6.75 0.20
CA PHE A 24 22.66 -6.46 0.68
C PHE A 24 21.94 -5.40 -0.17
N ILE A 25 22.62 -4.28 -0.47
CA ILE A 25 22.00 -3.17 -1.21
C ILE A 25 21.72 -3.57 -2.67
N LEU A 26 22.62 -4.32 -3.31
CA LEU A 26 22.43 -4.75 -4.69
C LEU A 26 21.17 -5.60 -4.86
N ILE A 27 20.85 -6.42 -3.86
CA ILE A 27 19.63 -7.26 -3.86
C ILE A 27 18.36 -6.44 -4.00
N ASP A 28 18.32 -5.23 -3.44
CA ASP A 28 17.18 -4.34 -3.55
C ASP A 28 16.90 -3.87 -4.99
N PHE A 29 17.85 -4.03 -5.91
CA PHE A 29 17.76 -3.55 -7.27
C PHE A 29 17.76 -4.66 -8.34
N ILE A 30 18.01 -5.94 -7.97
CA ILE A 30 18.15 -7.06 -8.92
C ILE A 30 16.90 -7.23 -9.79
N ASP A 31 15.71 -7.15 -9.19
CA ASP A 31 14.44 -7.39 -9.86
C ASP A 31 13.82 -6.11 -10.45
N THR A 32 14.56 -4.98 -10.45
CA THR A 32 14.05 -3.72 -10.99
C THR A 32 13.91 -3.84 -12.51
N PRO A 33 12.71 -3.73 -13.09
CA PRO A 33 12.52 -3.75 -14.52
C PRO A 33 13.24 -2.59 -15.20
N VAL A 34 14.10 -2.90 -16.17
CA VAL A 34 14.92 -1.92 -16.91
C VAL A 34 14.78 -2.10 -18.42
N ASN A 35 14.81 -1.00 -19.16
CA ASN A 35 14.73 -0.98 -20.62
C ASN A 35 15.90 -0.17 -21.23
N GLY A 36 17.02 -0.85 -21.42
CA GLY A 36 18.20 -0.27 -22.05
C GLY A 36 19.22 0.36 -21.09
N ILE A 37 20.28 0.90 -21.66
CA ILE A 37 21.47 1.39 -20.93
C ILE A 37 21.14 2.57 -20.02
N LYS A 38 20.23 3.45 -20.42
CA LYS A 38 19.82 4.61 -19.60
C LYS A 38 19.24 4.15 -18.25
N ASP A 39 18.38 3.16 -18.26
CA ASP A 39 17.75 2.63 -17.03
C ASP A 39 18.79 1.96 -16.15
N ILE A 40 19.68 1.16 -16.74
CA ILE A 40 20.79 0.51 -16.00
C ILE A 40 21.65 1.57 -15.31
N LEU A 41 21.99 2.67 -15.98
CA LEU A 41 22.76 3.76 -15.38
C LEU A 41 22.03 4.44 -14.24
N ILE A 42 20.72 4.69 -14.36
CA ILE A 42 19.91 5.28 -13.29
C ILE A 42 19.82 4.34 -12.08
N VAL A 43 19.61 3.05 -12.31
CA VAL A 43 19.59 2.04 -11.24
C VAL A 43 20.97 1.95 -10.57
N ALA A 44 22.05 1.96 -11.35
CA ALA A 44 23.41 1.98 -10.81
C ALA A 44 23.71 3.24 -9.98
N LEU A 45 23.21 4.40 -10.41
CA LEU A 45 23.34 5.65 -9.63
C LEU A 45 22.56 5.58 -8.31
N LYS A 46 21.34 5.01 -8.32
CA LYS A 46 20.54 4.78 -7.11
C LYS A 46 21.26 3.80 -6.16
N TRP A 47 21.76 2.69 -6.68
CA TRP A 47 22.57 1.75 -5.91
C TRP A 47 23.81 2.43 -5.32
N GLY A 48 24.55 3.24 -6.11
CA GLY A 48 25.69 4.01 -5.65
C GLY A 48 25.33 4.99 -4.55
N TYR A 49 24.22 5.72 -4.69
CA TYR A 49 23.69 6.60 -3.68
C TYR A 49 23.42 5.86 -2.35
N MET A 50 22.70 4.74 -2.41
CA MET A 50 22.41 3.91 -1.23
C MET A 50 23.69 3.40 -0.56
N THR A 51 24.65 2.97 -1.37
CA THR A 51 25.96 2.50 -0.88
C THR A 51 26.72 3.63 -0.18
N VAL A 52 26.74 4.84 -0.74
CA VAL A 52 27.37 6.02 -0.11
C VAL A 52 26.67 6.39 1.19
N MET A 53 25.33 6.43 1.22
CA MET A 53 24.59 6.71 2.46
C MET A 53 24.88 5.66 3.54
N THR A 54 24.91 4.37 3.16
CA THR A 54 25.26 3.29 4.10
C THR A 54 26.67 3.43 4.64
N SER A 55 27.61 4.05 3.91
CA SER A 55 28.95 4.33 4.44
C SER A 55 28.95 5.20 5.69
N ILE A 56 28.01 6.13 5.80
CA ILE A 56 27.86 7.03 6.97
C ILE A 56 27.43 6.22 8.21
N LEU A 57 26.49 5.30 8.04
CA LEU A 57 26.05 4.39 9.11
C LEU A 57 27.20 3.46 9.55
N LEU A 58 27.88 2.83 8.60
CA LEU A 58 29.03 1.94 8.89
C LEU A 58 30.18 2.70 9.49
N TYR A 59 30.43 3.93 9.04
CA TYR A 59 31.42 4.81 9.63
C TYR A 59 31.09 5.12 11.10
N PHE A 60 29.85 5.57 11.39
CA PHE A 60 29.39 5.83 12.76
C PHE A 60 29.57 4.62 13.66
N MET A 61 29.13 3.44 13.23
CA MET A 61 29.32 2.20 14.00
C MET A 61 30.77 1.86 14.23
N SER A 62 31.63 2.07 13.22
CA SER A 62 33.04 1.65 13.25
C SER A 62 33.93 2.55 14.10
N VAL A 63 33.52 3.78 14.44
CA VAL A 63 34.28 4.70 15.28
C VAL A 63 34.61 4.06 16.64
N ASN A 64 33.59 3.53 17.31
CA ASN A 64 33.77 2.85 18.60
C ASN A 64 33.82 1.32 18.38
N LYS A 65 34.96 0.71 18.70
CA LYS A 65 35.16 -0.73 18.49
C LYS A 65 34.24 -1.63 19.33
N TYR A 66 33.80 -1.19 20.52
CA TYR A 66 32.91 -1.96 21.39
C TYR A 66 31.50 -1.88 20.86
N PHE A 67 31.05 -0.70 20.45
CA PHE A 67 29.76 -0.51 19.76
C PHE A 67 29.73 -1.35 18.47
N PHE A 68 30.78 -1.28 17.67
CA PHE A 68 30.91 -2.07 16.44
C PHE A 68 30.79 -3.58 16.69
N SER A 69 31.44 -4.08 17.79
CA SER A 69 31.45 -5.52 18.07
C SER A 69 30.08 -6.12 18.37
N ILE A 70 29.14 -5.30 18.82
CA ILE A 70 27.76 -5.73 19.12
C ILE A 70 26.86 -5.48 17.91
N PHE A 71 26.84 -4.26 17.40
CA PHE A 71 25.84 -3.84 16.42
C PHE A 71 26.15 -4.26 14.98
N PHE A 72 27.43 -4.42 14.61
CA PHE A 72 27.77 -4.84 13.25
C PHE A 72 27.35 -6.29 12.94
N PRO A 73 27.63 -7.31 13.79
CA PRO A 73 27.11 -8.65 13.56
C PRO A 73 25.60 -8.71 13.57
N LEU A 74 24.93 -7.99 14.49
CA LEU A 74 23.49 -7.94 14.57
C LEU A 74 22.87 -7.36 13.27
N LEU A 75 23.38 -6.20 12.82
CA LEU A 75 22.93 -5.57 11.57
C LEU A 75 23.17 -6.47 10.36
N SER A 76 24.34 -7.13 10.29
CA SER A 76 24.68 -8.03 9.18
C SER A 76 23.73 -9.24 9.12
N VAL A 77 23.40 -9.83 10.26
CA VAL A 77 22.45 -10.95 10.36
C VAL A 77 21.05 -10.50 9.95
N LEU A 78 20.58 -9.33 10.42
CA LEU A 78 19.29 -8.77 10.03
C LEU A 78 19.24 -8.50 8.52
N CYS A 79 20.28 -7.85 7.97
CA CYS A 79 20.33 -7.59 6.52
C CYS A 79 20.34 -8.89 5.71
N ALA A 80 21.07 -9.92 6.14
CA ALA A 80 21.11 -11.22 5.47
C ALA A 80 19.73 -11.92 5.51
N THR A 81 19.04 -11.84 6.66
CA THR A 81 17.67 -12.37 6.80
C THR A 81 16.72 -11.69 5.83
N LEU A 82 16.69 -10.36 5.81
CA LEU A 82 15.81 -9.59 4.93
C LEU A 82 16.13 -9.85 3.46
N SER A 83 17.41 -9.89 3.09
CA SER A 83 17.85 -10.20 1.73
C SER A 83 17.42 -11.61 1.30
N TYR A 84 17.52 -12.59 2.20
CA TYR A 84 17.06 -13.95 1.93
C TYR A 84 15.55 -14.02 1.66
N TYR A 85 14.74 -13.41 2.53
CA TYR A 85 13.28 -13.40 2.36
C TYR A 85 12.86 -12.63 1.11
N LYS A 86 13.54 -11.54 0.78
CA LYS A 86 13.29 -10.80 -0.46
C LYS A 86 13.58 -11.65 -1.70
N LEU A 87 14.73 -12.32 -1.75
CA LEU A 87 15.11 -13.16 -2.90
C LEU A 87 14.25 -14.43 -3.03
N THR A 88 13.85 -15.02 -1.91
CA THR A 88 13.18 -16.34 -1.93
C THR A 88 11.67 -16.22 -2.01
N PHE A 89 11.10 -15.24 -1.33
CA PHE A 89 9.65 -15.10 -1.15
C PHE A 89 9.08 -13.76 -1.64
N ASN A 90 9.92 -12.86 -2.15
CA ASN A 90 9.53 -11.49 -2.52
C ASN A 90 8.84 -10.75 -1.36
N VAL A 91 9.36 -10.88 -0.15
CA VAL A 91 8.85 -10.23 1.06
C VAL A 91 9.81 -9.14 1.51
N GLU A 92 9.29 -7.93 1.76
CA GLU A 92 10.02 -6.82 2.36
C GLU A 92 9.63 -6.65 3.83
N LEU A 93 10.47 -5.95 4.59
CA LEU A 93 10.17 -5.62 5.98
C LEU A 93 9.12 -4.51 6.01
N THR A 94 7.87 -4.91 6.15
CA THR A 94 6.73 -4.02 6.35
C THR A 94 6.21 -4.11 7.78
N GLN A 95 5.33 -3.20 8.16
CA GLN A 95 4.64 -3.28 9.45
C GLN A 95 3.98 -4.65 9.67
N MET A 96 3.30 -5.18 8.66
CA MET A 96 2.63 -6.48 8.73
C MET A 96 3.62 -7.61 9.05
N VAL A 97 4.80 -7.60 8.42
CA VAL A 97 5.85 -8.59 8.69
C VAL A 97 6.36 -8.47 10.12
N ILE A 98 6.48 -7.23 10.64
CA ILE A 98 6.85 -7.00 12.05
C ILE A 98 5.75 -7.51 12.99
N ASP A 99 4.47 -7.21 12.71
CA ASP A 99 3.34 -7.73 13.50
C ASP A 99 3.34 -9.26 13.54
N LEU A 100 3.47 -9.90 12.39
CA LEU A 100 3.54 -11.37 12.30
C LEU A 100 4.73 -11.94 13.08
N ALA A 101 5.90 -11.30 12.97
CA ALA A 101 7.10 -11.75 13.69
C ALA A 101 6.98 -11.61 15.22
N LEU A 102 6.22 -10.61 15.70
CA LEU A 102 6.04 -10.36 17.14
C LEU A 102 4.88 -11.15 17.75
N VAL A 103 3.86 -11.50 16.95
CA VAL A 103 2.67 -12.25 17.42
C VAL A 103 2.90 -13.76 17.34
N ASN A 104 3.69 -14.23 16.39
CA ASN A 104 3.98 -15.66 16.26
C ASN A 104 4.77 -16.19 17.46
N ASP A 105 4.41 -17.39 17.89
CA ASP A 105 5.20 -18.09 18.90
C ASP A 105 6.58 -18.49 18.35
N PHE A 106 7.49 -18.80 19.26
CA PHE A 106 8.88 -19.17 18.91
C PHE A 106 8.94 -20.38 17.96
N ARG A 107 8.02 -21.34 18.12
CA ARG A 107 7.98 -22.57 17.32
C ARG A 107 7.58 -22.26 15.88
N THR A 108 6.52 -21.50 15.68
CA THR A 108 6.06 -21.06 14.33
C THR A 108 7.12 -20.23 13.63
N SER A 109 7.80 -19.35 14.36
CA SER A 109 8.92 -18.56 13.83
C SER A 109 10.13 -19.43 13.45
N PHE A 110 10.40 -20.48 14.23
CA PHE A 110 11.50 -21.41 13.95
C PHE A 110 11.20 -22.31 12.75
N ASP A 111 9.96 -22.75 12.58
CA ASP A 111 9.52 -23.56 11.42
C ASP A 111 9.62 -22.77 10.09
N ALA A 112 9.64 -21.44 10.14
CA ALA A 112 9.89 -20.57 8.98
C ALA A 112 11.38 -20.49 8.59
N VAL A 113 12.30 -21.00 9.42
CA VAL A 113 13.74 -20.97 9.16
C VAL A 113 14.14 -22.19 8.33
N SER A 114 14.40 -21.99 7.04
CA SER A 114 14.94 -23.05 6.17
C SER A 114 16.39 -23.37 6.51
N TRP A 115 16.85 -24.58 6.14
CA TRP A 115 18.28 -24.96 6.29
C TRP A 115 19.21 -24.01 5.52
N GLN A 116 18.77 -23.51 4.36
CA GLN A 116 19.53 -22.54 3.57
C GLN A 116 19.74 -21.22 4.34
N LEU A 117 18.67 -20.70 4.95
CA LEU A 117 18.77 -19.51 5.78
C LEU A 117 19.68 -19.76 6.98
N PHE A 118 19.54 -20.89 7.68
CA PHE A 118 20.38 -21.23 8.82
C PHE A 118 21.87 -21.20 8.47
N PHE A 119 22.27 -21.87 7.38
CA PHE A 119 23.68 -21.87 6.96
C PHE A 119 24.16 -20.49 6.49
N LEU A 120 23.31 -19.72 5.81
CA LEU A 120 23.60 -18.35 5.43
C LEU A 120 23.89 -17.50 6.68
N LEU A 121 23.05 -17.55 7.70
CA LEU A 121 23.22 -16.78 8.93
C LEU A 121 24.46 -17.19 9.70
N LEU A 122 24.79 -18.48 9.75
CA LEU A 122 26.05 -18.96 10.34
C LEU A 122 27.27 -18.39 9.60
N ALA A 123 27.26 -18.41 8.26
CA ALA A 123 28.36 -17.87 7.45
C ALA A 123 28.51 -16.35 7.66
N VAL A 124 27.40 -15.61 7.67
CA VAL A 124 27.39 -14.15 7.90
C VAL A 124 27.86 -13.83 9.32
N LEU A 125 27.43 -14.58 10.32
CA LEU A 125 27.87 -14.39 11.70
C LEU A 125 29.38 -14.66 11.84
N PHE A 126 29.87 -15.75 11.26
CA PHE A 126 31.30 -16.09 11.28
C PHE A 126 32.13 -14.99 10.61
N LEU A 127 31.73 -14.50 9.43
CA LEU A 127 32.38 -13.42 8.71
C LEU A 127 32.35 -12.12 9.55
N SER A 128 31.21 -11.80 10.15
CA SER A 128 31.05 -10.60 10.99
C SER A 128 31.96 -10.64 12.21
N VAL A 129 32.07 -11.78 12.89
CA VAL A 129 32.94 -11.97 14.02
C VAL A 129 34.41 -11.83 13.58
N TRP A 130 34.78 -12.39 12.44
CA TRP A 130 36.14 -12.24 11.89
C TRP A 130 36.46 -10.76 11.61
N ILE A 131 35.55 -10.00 11.01
CA ILE A 131 35.69 -8.56 10.76
C ILE A 131 35.82 -7.78 12.08
N VAL A 132 35.02 -8.14 13.10
CA VAL A 132 35.12 -7.54 14.44
C VAL A 132 36.53 -7.78 15.04
N ILE A 133 37.07 -9.01 15.00
CA ILE A 133 38.41 -9.32 15.46
C ILE A 133 39.44 -8.49 14.70
N TYR A 134 39.32 -8.37 13.40
CA TYR A 134 40.21 -7.54 12.58
C TYR A 134 40.11 -6.07 13.00
N ARG A 135 38.90 -5.52 13.20
CA ARG A 135 38.67 -4.15 13.71
C ARG A 135 39.37 -3.92 15.05
N PHE A 136 39.30 -4.87 15.98
CA PHE A 136 39.99 -4.76 17.28
C PHE A 136 41.51 -4.78 17.16
N LYS A 137 42.06 -5.69 16.36
CA LYS A 137 43.52 -5.94 16.31
C LYS A 137 44.25 -4.97 15.40
N LYS A 138 43.63 -4.52 14.30
CA LYS A 138 44.37 -3.82 13.23
C LYS A 138 43.98 -2.36 13.05
N ILE A 139 42.79 -1.95 13.46
CA ILE A 139 42.28 -0.61 13.16
C ILE A 139 42.28 0.27 14.41
N LYS A 140 43.01 1.37 14.36
CA LYS A 140 43.05 2.40 15.40
C LYS A 140 42.33 3.65 14.92
N VAL A 141 41.46 4.24 15.76
CA VAL A 141 40.75 5.47 15.48
C VAL A 141 41.31 6.58 16.37
N SER A 142 41.71 7.67 15.74
CA SER A 142 42.17 8.89 16.43
C SER A 142 40.99 9.86 16.53
N TYR A 143 40.92 10.66 17.61
CA TYR A 143 39.88 11.65 17.82
C TYR A 143 38.45 11.09 17.72
N SER A 144 38.21 9.92 18.34
CA SER A 144 37.01 9.15 18.20
C SER A 144 35.70 9.95 18.55
N TRP A 145 35.78 10.82 19.55
CA TRP A 145 34.64 11.67 19.92
C TRP A 145 34.26 12.66 18.82
N ILE A 146 35.20 13.33 18.18
CA ILE A 146 34.95 14.28 17.10
C ILE A 146 34.37 13.52 15.90
N GLN A 147 34.94 12.38 15.55
CA GLN A 147 34.46 11.55 14.45
C GLN A 147 33.06 11.01 14.73
N LEU A 148 32.75 10.62 15.97
CA LEU A 148 31.41 10.17 16.37
C LEU A 148 30.41 11.31 16.24
N CYS A 149 30.70 12.51 16.72
CA CYS A 149 29.86 13.67 16.61
C CYS A 149 29.56 14.04 15.13
N ILE A 150 30.59 14.02 14.28
CA ILE A 150 30.44 14.30 12.84
C ILE A 150 29.52 13.24 12.21
N ALA A 151 29.79 11.95 12.45
CA ALA A 151 28.96 10.88 11.87
C ALA A 151 27.53 10.93 12.35
N PHE A 152 27.30 11.21 13.63
CA PHE A 152 25.96 11.37 14.19
C PHE A 152 25.24 12.58 13.60
N ALA A 153 25.92 13.72 13.47
CA ALA A 153 25.35 14.90 12.81
C ALA A 153 24.95 14.61 11.36
N LEU A 154 25.77 13.86 10.61
CA LEU A 154 25.44 13.46 9.25
C LEU A 154 24.21 12.54 9.21
N LEU A 155 24.08 11.59 10.12
CA LEU A 155 22.89 10.72 10.22
C LEU A 155 21.64 11.55 10.55
N LEU A 156 21.73 12.52 11.47
CA LEU A 156 20.62 13.44 11.78
C LEU A 156 20.22 14.30 10.57
N ILE A 157 21.20 14.78 9.79
CA ILE A 157 20.93 15.55 8.55
C ILE A 157 20.17 14.66 7.54
N ILE A 158 20.59 13.42 7.37
CA ILE A 158 19.90 12.47 6.48
C ILE A 158 18.46 12.27 6.92
N ASP A 159 18.26 11.97 8.20
CA ASP A 159 16.91 11.67 8.75
C ASP A 159 15.97 12.87 8.66
N ASN A 160 16.47 14.07 8.97
CA ASN A 160 15.65 15.30 8.95
C ASN A 160 15.52 15.96 7.56
N THR A 161 16.18 15.42 6.52
CA THR A 161 16.10 15.96 5.16
C THR A 161 15.34 15.00 4.26
N TYR A 162 14.08 15.30 3.98
CA TYR A 162 13.18 14.45 3.20
C TYR A 162 13.78 13.96 1.86
N VAL A 163 14.46 14.85 1.12
CA VAL A 163 15.10 14.49 -0.15
C VAL A 163 16.19 13.42 0.02
N LEU A 164 16.90 13.41 1.17
CA LEU A 164 17.93 12.43 1.47
C LEU A 164 17.34 11.13 2.05
N SER A 165 16.35 11.23 2.92
CA SER A 165 15.78 10.07 3.60
C SER A 165 14.77 9.30 2.73
N LYS A 166 13.94 9.97 1.93
CA LYS A 166 12.92 9.33 1.08
C LYS A 166 13.43 8.11 0.29
N PRO A 167 14.57 8.18 -0.41
CA PRO A 167 15.08 7.00 -1.11
C PRO A 167 15.52 5.86 -0.17
N LEU A 168 15.88 6.16 1.09
CA LEU A 168 16.43 5.18 2.04
C LEU A 168 15.36 4.33 2.73
N VAL A 169 14.14 4.85 2.87
CA VAL A 169 13.04 4.28 3.67
C VAL A 169 12.80 2.80 3.36
N ARG A 170 12.89 2.41 2.10
CA ARG A 170 12.58 1.05 1.61
C ARG A 170 13.81 0.19 1.33
N HIS A 171 15.02 0.72 1.51
CA HIS A 171 16.26 0.02 1.15
C HIS A 171 17.07 -0.38 2.37
N THR A 172 17.59 -1.62 2.33
CA THR A 172 18.52 -2.16 3.33
C THR A 172 19.83 -1.38 3.36
N PRO A 173 20.37 -1.00 4.54
CA PRO A 173 19.92 -1.36 5.90
C PRO A 173 18.96 -0.38 6.55
N TYR A 174 18.64 0.74 5.92
CA TYR A 174 17.82 1.82 6.50
C TYR A 174 16.35 1.43 6.67
N SER A 175 15.83 0.55 5.80
CA SER A 175 14.47 0.01 5.90
C SER A 175 14.17 -0.60 7.27
N ILE A 176 15.17 -1.15 7.95
CA ILE A 176 15.00 -1.68 9.32
C ILE A 176 14.52 -0.56 10.25
N TYR A 177 15.23 0.57 10.27
CA TYR A 177 14.88 1.71 11.13
C TYR A 177 13.50 2.28 10.79
N TYR A 178 13.27 2.60 9.51
CA TYR A 178 12.01 3.25 9.08
C TYR A 178 10.79 2.34 9.20
N SER A 179 10.93 1.03 8.97
CA SER A 179 9.81 0.10 9.16
C SER A 179 9.42 -0.05 10.63
N PHE A 180 10.38 -0.08 11.55
CA PHE A 180 10.08 -0.05 12.99
C PHE A 180 9.49 1.31 13.42
N GLN A 181 9.98 2.43 12.88
CA GLN A 181 9.41 3.74 13.14
C GLN A 181 7.93 3.78 12.72
N SER A 182 7.63 3.38 11.49
CA SER A 182 6.24 3.29 10.98
C SER A 182 5.39 2.33 11.81
N TYR A 183 5.94 1.19 12.24
CA TYR A 183 5.25 0.24 13.10
C TYR A 183 4.81 0.89 14.42
N PHE A 184 5.72 1.58 15.11
CA PHE A 184 5.39 2.24 16.38
C PHE A 184 4.45 3.43 16.19
N GLU A 185 4.59 4.18 15.10
CA GLU A 185 3.68 5.26 14.75
C GLU A 185 2.26 4.74 14.52
N ASN A 186 2.10 3.69 13.72
CA ASN A 186 0.80 3.08 13.45
C ASN A 186 0.17 2.51 14.73
N ARG A 187 0.96 1.90 15.63
CA ARG A 187 0.46 1.46 16.95
C ARG A 187 -0.06 2.62 17.80
N ARG A 188 0.59 3.78 17.75
CA ARG A 188 0.10 5.00 18.43
C ARG A 188 -1.19 5.52 17.82
N ILE A 189 -1.30 5.49 16.48
CA ILE A 189 -2.50 5.92 15.76
C ILE A 189 -3.68 4.99 16.10
N ILE A 190 -3.47 3.68 16.06
CA ILE A 190 -4.51 2.68 16.41
C ILE A 190 -4.96 2.85 17.86
N ALA A 191 -4.02 3.11 18.78
CA ALA A 191 -4.32 3.30 20.20
C ALA A 191 -4.97 4.65 20.52
N LYS A 192 -4.98 5.61 19.57
CA LYS A 192 -5.60 6.91 19.78
C LYS A 192 -7.12 6.74 19.79
N ASP A 193 -7.73 7.05 20.92
CA ASP A 193 -9.19 7.08 21.01
C ASP A 193 -9.72 8.25 20.17
N ARG A 194 -10.59 7.94 19.21
CA ARG A 194 -11.34 8.94 18.46
C ARG A 194 -12.77 8.99 18.98
N PRO A 195 -13.35 10.19 19.13
CA PRO A 195 -14.71 10.32 19.63
C PRO A 195 -15.69 9.51 18.77
N GLU A 196 -16.66 8.91 19.43
CA GLU A 196 -17.76 8.28 18.72
C GLU A 196 -18.58 9.31 17.95
N LEU A 197 -19.06 8.89 16.80
CA LEU A 197 -19.98 9.72 16.03
C LEU A 197 -21.27 9.95 16.84
N ASN A 198 -21.54 11.21 17.11
CA ASN A 198 -22.75 11.63 17.83
C ASN A 198 -24.00 11.39 16.97
N GLY A 199 -25.16 11.31 17.60
CA GLY A 199 -26.43 11.20 16.92
C GLY A 199 -27.10 9.83 17.08
N LYS A 200 -28.37 9.78 16.71
CA LYS A 200 -29.16 8.56 16.72
C LYS A 200 -28.87 7.77 15.45
N VAL A 201 -28.67 6.48 15.61
CA VAL A 201 -28.47 5.55 14.50
C VAL A 201 -29.31 4.30 14.73
N HIS A 202 -29.99 3.82 13.73
CA HIS A 202 -30.72 2.55 13.72
C HIS A 202 -30.75 1.95 12.31
N SER A 203 -31.00 0.69 12.19
CA SER A 203 -31.15 -0.02 10.92
C SER A 203 -32.47 -0.74 10.93
N GLU A 204 -33.24 -0.59 9.86
CA GLU A 204 -34.53 -1.25 9.67
C GLU A 204 -34.39 -2.61 8.98
N SER A 205 -33.23 -2.89 8.38
CA SER A 205 -32.99 -4.17 7.71
C SER A 205 -32.67 -5.28 8.68
N ASP A 206 -33.32 -6.44 8.52
CA ASP A 206 -33.02 -7.66 9.28
C ASP A 206 -31.88 -8.48 8.64
N SER A 207 -31.69 -8.38 7.34
CA SER A 207 -30.70 -9.15 6.59
C SER A 207 -30.25 -8.42 5.34
N ILE A 208 -28.96 -8.02 5.31
CA ILE A 208 -28.36 -7.32 4.17
C ILE A 208 -26.85 -7.52 4.15
N THR A 209 -26.27 -7.66 2.95
CA THR A 209 -24.84 -7.66 2.71
C THR A 209 -24.45 -6.41 1.94
N VAL A 210 -23.62 -5.57 2.54
CA VAL A 210 -23.06 -4.36 1.92
C VAL A 210 -21.58 -4.57 1.68
N VAL A 211 -21.17 -4.43 0.43
CA VAL A 211 -19.77 -4.54 0.04
C VAL A 211 -19.29 -3.20 -0.49
N PHE A 212 -18.29 -2.65 0.13
CA PHE A 212 -17.55 -1.51 -0.39
C PHE A 212 -16.21 -1.98 -0.95
N VAL A 213 -16.02 -1.85 -2.26
CA VAL A 213 -14.73 -2.11 -2.91
C VAL A 213 -13.99 -0.79 -3.05
N LEU A 214 -13.01 -0.60 -2.18
CA LEU A 214 -12.08 0.52 -2.25
C LEU A 214 -11.01 0.19 -3.30
N GLY A 215 -11.11 0.85 -4.45
CA GLY A 215 -10.18 0.72 -5.58
C GLY A 215 -8.95 1.58 -5.40
N GLU A 216 -8.01 1.43 -6.33
CA GLU A 216 -6.73 2.13 -6.36
C GLU A 216 -6.44 2.64 -7.76
N SER A 217 -6.18 3.96 -7.89
CA SER A 217 -5.68 4.63 -9.10
C SER A 217 -6.50 4.41 -10.37
N LEU A 218 -7.84 4.23 -10.28
CA LEU A 218 -8.68 3.99 -11.46
C LEU A 218 -9.27 5.28 -12.01
N SER A 219 -8.93 5.61 -13.26
CA SER A 219 -9.52 6.73 -14.00
C SER A 219 -10.87 6.34 -14.61
N ILE A 220 -11.89 7.17 -14.34
CA ILE A 220 -13.22 7.03 -14.94
C ILE A 220 -13.19 7.09 -16.46
N LYS A 221 -12.24 7.86 -17.04
CA LYS A 221 -12.08 8.05 -18.48
C LYS A 221 -11.63 6.79 -19.22
N ASN A 222 -10.99 5.85 -18.50
CA ASN A 222 -10.48 4.60 -19.08
C ASN A 222 -11.46 3.42 -18.90
N MET A 223 -12.67 3.66 -18.39
CA MET A 223 -13.70 2.64 -18.25
C MET A 223 -14.57 2.57 -19.51
N GLN A 224 -14.65 1.39 -20.16
CA GLN A 224 -15.50 1.16 -21.35
C GLN A 224 -16.97 1.49 -21.08
N ILE A 225 -17.47 1.17 -19.88
CA ILE A 225 -18.86 1.45 -19.49
C ILE A 225 -19.21 2.94 -19.54
N ASN A 226 -18.22 3.81 -19.45
CA ASN A 226 -18.36 5.28 -19.54
C ASN A 226 -18.05 5.82 -20.94
N GLY A 227 -17.96 4.96 -21.96
CA GLY A 227 -17.73 5.35 -23.35
C GLY A 227 -16.27 5.32 -23.78
N TYR A 228 -15.36 4.80 -22.99
CA TYR A 228 -13.96 4.58 -23.44
C TYR A 228 -13.92 3.60 -24.61
N LYS A 229 -13.15 3.92 -25.65
CA LYS A 229 -13.15 3.17 -26.92
C LYS A 229 -12.58 1.76 -26.82
N ARG A 230 -11.70 1.52 -25.83
CA ARG A 230 -11.08 0.21 -25.64
C ARG A 230 -11.92 -0.65 -24.68
N PRO A 231 -11.97 -1.98 -24.89
CA PRO A 231 -12.72 -2.90 -24.04
C PRO A 231 -12.01 -3.19 -22.73
N THR A 232 -11.95 -2.19 -21.85
CA THR A 232 -11.31 -2.27 -20.53
C THR A 232 -12.23 -2.80 -19.44
N THR A 233 -13.56 -2.65 -19.62
CA THR A 233 -14.54 -3.12 -18.63
C THR A 233 -15.65 -3.98 -19.27
N PRO A 234 -15.31 -5.04 -20.06
CA PRO A 234 -16.28 -5.84 -20.79
C PRO A 234 -17.18 -6.72 -19.91
N TYR A 235 -16.78 -7.04 -18.68
CA TYR A 235 -17.58 -7.86 -17.77
C TYR A 235 -18.67 -7.01 -17.14
N ILE A 236 -18.35 -5.88 -16.50
CA ILE A 236 -19.36 -5.01 -15.90
C ILE A 236 -20.29 -4.36 -16.92
N CYS A 237 -19.86 -4.16 -18.17
CA CYS A 237 -20.76 -3.73 -19.27
C CYS A 237 -21.90 -4.70 -19.55
N LYS A 238 -21.77 -5.97 -19.17
CA LYS A 238 -22.79 -7.02 -19.34
C LYS A 238 -23.62 -7.25 -18.08
N GLU A 239 -23.20 -6.66 -16.96
CA GLU A 239 -23.91 -6.82 -15.70
C GLU A 239 -25.26 -6.11 -15.75
N LYS A 240 -26.30 -6.85 -15.30
CA LYS A 240 -27.59 -6.25 -14.99
C LYS A 240 -27.52 -5.58 -13.63
N ASN A 241 -28.37 -4.61 -13.38
CA ASN A 241 -28.45 -3.93 -12.09
C ASN A 241 -27.12 -3.23 -11.69
N LEU A 242 -26.40 -2.70 -12.66
CA LEU A 242 -25.18 -1.92 -12.45
C LEU A 242 -25.37 -0.51 -13.02
N ILE A 243 -25.02 0.48 -12.20
CA ILE A 243 -25.07 1.89 -12.55
C ILE A 243 -23.66 2.47 -12.35
N SER A 244 -23.07 2.98 -13.42
CA SER A 244 -21.82 3.72 -13.36
C SER A 244 -22.08 5.20 -13.08
N LEU A 245 -21.32 5.77 -12.15
CA LEU A 245 -21.38 7.18 -11.78
C LEU A 245 -20.23 7.91 -12.47
N SER A 246 -20.53 8.63 -13.53
CA SER A 246 -19.50 9.20 -14.42
C SER A 246 -19.00 10.58 -14.01
N ARG A 247 -19.53 11.17 -12.93
CA ARG A 247 -19.24 12.55 -12.51
C ARG A 247 -18.86 12.63 -11.03
N ILE A 248 -17.95 11.74 -10.62
CA ILE A 248 -17.36 11.76 -9.28
C ILE A 248 -16.05 12.54 -9.31
N TYR A 249 -15.90 13.44 -8.34
CA TYR A 249 -14.70 14.22 -8.11
C TYR A 249 -14.07 13.83 -6.78
N SER A 250 -12.77 13.55 -6.75
CA SER A 250 -12.00 13.37 -5.52
C SER A 250 -11.28 14.66 -5.15
N GLU A 251 -11.40 15.08 -3.90
CA GLU A 251 -10.68 16.26 -3.39
C GLU A 251 -9.16 16.06 -3.46
N TYR A 252 -8.71 14.81 -3.35
CA TYR A 252 -7.30 14.45 -3.27
C TYR A 252 -6.89 13.49 -4.36
N GLY A 253 -5.67 13.66 -4.88
CA GLY A 253 -5.06 12.80 -5.90
C GLY A 253 -4.17 11.69 -5.34
N TYR A 254 -4.24 11.38 -4.03
CA TYR A 254 -3.37 10.41 -3.34
C TYR A 254 -4.13 9.60 -2.30
N THR A 255 -3.82 8.31 -2.21
CA THR A 255 -4.46 7.34 -1.30
C THR A 255 -4.47 7.79 0.16
N HIS A 256 -3.35 8.32 0.68
CA HIS A 256 -3.21 8.65 2.09
C HIS A 256 -4.07 9.84 2.55
N GLU A 257 -4.55 10.66 1.63
CA GLU A 257 -5.46 11.77 1.91
C GLU A 257 -6.89 11.40 1.52
N SER A 258 -7.08 10.71 0.39
CA SER A 258 -8.41 10.32 -0.12
C SER A 258 -9.12 9.32 0.79
N VAL A 259 -8.43 8.29 1.28
CA VAL A 259 -9.09 7.22 2.05
C VAL A 259 -9.70 7.71 3.35
N PRO A 260 -9.02 8.51 4.21
CA PRO A 260 -9.66 9.13 5.37
C PRO A 260 -10.87 10.00 5.02
N TYR A 261 -10.80 10.74 3.92
CA TYR A 261 -11.87 11.60 3.43
C TYR A 261 -13.09 10.79 2.98
N ILE A 262 -12.90 9.69 2.25
CA ILE A 262 -13.97 8.80 1.79
C ILE A 262 -14.68 8.09 2.95
N LEU A 263 -13.96 7.74 4.01
CA LEU A 263 -14.49 6.91 5.10
C LEU A 263 -15.19 7.70 6.21
N THR A 264 -14.99 9.01 6.28
CA THR A 264 -15.50 9.88 7.35
C THR A 264 -16.49 10.91 6.81
N ARG A 265 -16.98 11.80 7.69
CA ARG A 265 -17.79 12.96 7.29
C ARG A 265 -16.93 14.13 6.81
N ALA A 266 -15.67 13.88 6.51
CA ALA A 266 -14.81 14.94 5.96
C ALA A 266 -15.38 15.45 4.64
N ASP A 267 -15.40 16.78 4.51
CA ASP A 267 -15.83 17.50 3.32
C ASP A 267 -14.83 18.64 3.02
N HIS A 268 -15.09 19.43 2.00
CA HIS A 268 -14.23 20.55 1.64
C HIS A 268 -14.08 21.59 2.77
N GLU A 269 -15.11 21.79 3.59
CA GLU A 269 -15.12 22.77 4.69
C GLU A 269 -14.46 22.19 5.94
N HIS A 270 -14.51 20.88 6.15
CA HIS A 270 -14.06 20.18 7.35
C HIS A 270 -13.14 18.98 7.02
N PRO A 271 -12.01 19.19 6.33
CA PRO A 271 -11.12 18.10 5.93
C PRO A 271 -10.46 17.38 7.12
N ASP A 272 -10.31 18.09 8.27
CA ASP A 272 -9.68 17.54 9.49
C ASP A 272 -10.49 16.41 10.13
N LEU A 273 -11.79 16.27 9.79
CA LEU A 273 -12.63 15.17 10.28
C LEU A 273 -12.08 13.81 9.84
N GLY A 274 -11.43 13.72 8.68
CA GLY A 274 -10.74 12.51 8.21
C GLY A 274 -9.71 11.96 9.20
N TYR A 275 -9.16 12.81 10.08
CA TYR A 275 -8.11 12.45 11.02
C TYR A 275 -8.52 12.51 12.48
N SER A 276 -9.71 13.04 12.78
CA SER A 276 -10.14 13.32 14.14
C SER A 276 -11.34 12.52 14.62
N GLU A 277 -12.18 11.97 13.73
CA GLU A 277 -13.35 11.17 14.10
C GLU A 277 -13.30 9.73 13.58
N ARG A 278 -14.25 8.91 14.02
CA ARG A 278 -14.45 7.55 13.55
C ARG A 278 -15.10 7.55 12.16
N SER A 279 -14.94 6.45 11.43
CA SER A 279 -15.57 6.27 10.12
C SER A 279 -17.03 5.79 10.21
N PHE A 280 -17.72 5.74 9.06
CA PHE A 280 -19.04 5.11 8.95
C PHE A 280 -19.04 3.65 9.42
N ILE A 281 -17.89 2.95 9.41
CA ILE A 281 -17.76 1.56 9.89
C ILE A 281 -18.24 1.45 11.34
N SER A 282 -17.95 2.45 12.17
CA SER A 282 -18.41 2.50 13.56
C SER A 282 -19.94 2.52 13.68
N LEU A 283 -20.63 3.15 12.72
CA LEU A 283 -22.11 3.18 12.68
C LEU A 283 -22.68 1.84 12.25
N PHE A 284 -22.07 1.16 11.26
CA PHE A 284 -22.44 -0.22 10.91
C PHE A 284 -22.35 -1.16 12.14
N LYS A 285 -21.27 -1.06 12.93
CA LYS A 285 -21.14 -1.86 14.15
C LYS A 285 -22.23 -1.54 15.17
N LYS A 286 -22.51 -0.26 15.40
CA LYS A 286 -23.55 0.18 16.36
C LYS A 286 -24.92 -0.42 16.06
N VAL A 287 -25.26 -0.67 14.79
CA VAL A 287 -26.55 -1.25 14.37
C VAL A 287 -26.46 -2.76 14.10
N GLY A 288 -25.39 -3.40 14.56
CA GLY A 288 -25.28 -4.86 14.60
C GLY A 288 -24.78 -5.54 13.32
N PHE A 289 -24.12 -4.82 12.41
CA PHE A 289 -23.41 -5.45 11.32
C PHE A 289 -22.12 -6.10 11.80
N ARG A 290 -21.82 -7.28 11.27
CA ARG A 290 -20.47 -7.83 11.29
C ARG A 290 -19.62 -7.08 10.27
N THR A 291 -18.56 -6.44 10.70
CA THR A 291 -17.69 -5.62 9.84
C THR A 291 -16.37 -6.31 9.58
N THR A 292 -15.96 -6.39 8.32
CA THR A 292 -14.70 -7.01 7.91
C THR A 292 -13.95 -6.09 6.94
N TRP A 293 -12.66 -5.85 7.21
CA TRP A 293 -11.75 -5.24 6.25
C TRP A 293 -10.88 -6.34 5.62
N LEU A 294 -11.02 -6.54 4.32
CA LEU A 294 -10.26 -7.50 3.54
C LEU A 294 -9.29 -6.75 2.62
N ALA A 295 -8.01 -6.72 2.99
CA ALA A 295 -6.99 -5.90 2.35
C ALA A 295 -6.03 -6.72 1.48
N ASN A 296 -5.83 -6.27 0.24
CA ASN A 296 -4.69 -6.64 -0.61
C ASN A 296 -3.79 -5.42 -0.86
N GLN A 297 -3.71 -4.54 0.14
CA GLN A 297 -2.94 -3.30 0.12
C GLN A 297 -1.95 -3.25 1.27
N GLU A 298 -0.94 -2.41 1.14
CA GLU A 298 -0.03 -2.06 2.22
C GLU A 298 -0.74 -1.14 3.23
N SER A 299 -0.62 -1.44 4.51
CA SER A 299 -1.21 -0.59 5.56
C SER A 299 -0.45 0.74 5.66
N ILE A 300 -1.17 1.85 5.58
CA ILE A 300 -0.62 3.20 5.69
C ILE A 300 -1.14 3.89 6.95
N SER A 301 -0.31 4.72 7.58
CA SER A 301 -0.60 5.40 8.85
C SER A 301 -1.91 6.20 8.85
N THR A 302 -2.31 6.77 7.71
CA THR A 302 -3.49 7.62 7.60
C THR A 302 -4.81 6.85 7.68
N PHE A 303 -4.85 5.58 7.26
CA PHE A 303 -6.08 4.78 7.28
C PHE A 303 -6.01 3.49 8.13
N VAL A 304 -4.85 3.15 8.70
CA VAL A 304 -4.70 1.96 9.55
C VAL A 304 -5.63 1.98 10.77
N TYR A 305 -6.01 3.15 11.25
CA TYR A 305 -7.01 3.31 12.30
C TYR A 305 -8.35 2.67 11.88
N PHE A 306 -8.85 3.00 10.71
CA PHE A 306 -10.12 2.51 10.19
C PHE A 306 -10.11 1.00 9.91
N MET A 307 -8.97 0.45 9.46
CA MET A 307 -8.80 -1.00 9.35
C MET A 307 -9.07 -1.70 10.68
N ASN A 308 -8.64 -1.09 11.79
CA ASN A 308 -8.81 -1.61 13.14
C ASN A 308 -10.16 -1.23 13.78
N GLU A 309 -10.98 -0.41 13.15
CA GLU A 309 -12.38 -0.20 13.56
C GLU A 309 -13.25 -1.42 13.25
N CYS A 310 -12.90 -2.22 12.24
CA CYS A 310 -13.62 -3.43 11.88
C CYS A 310 -13.53 -4.52 12.97
N ASP A 311 -14.53 -5.42 13.00
CA ASP A 311 -14.49 -6.59 13.89
C ASP A 311 -13.47 -7.62 13.45
N SER A 312 -13.15 -7.64 12.14
CA SER A 312 -12.17 -8.52 11.54
C SER A 312 -11.32 -7.79 10.51
N LEU A 313 -10.01 -8.02 10.56
CA LEU A 313 -9.04 -7.53 9.59
C LEU A 313 -8.32 -8.74 8.97
N ILE A 314 -8.48 -8.91 7.65
CA ILE A 314 -7.83 -9.97 6.89
C ILE A 314 -6.93 -9.29 5.85
N ASN A 315 -5.61 -9.44 5.99
CA ASN A 315 -4.66 -8.92 5.02
C ASN A 315 -4.06 -10.07 4.20
N VAL A 316 -4.26 -10.02 2.88
CA VAL A 316 -3.80 -11.04 1.94
C VAL A 316 -2.56 -10.62 1.15
N SER A 317 -2.03 -9.42 1.38
CA SER A 317 -0.84 -8.93 0.67
C SER A 317 0.42 -9.76 0.96
N ASN A 318 0.42 -10.57 2.04
CA ASN A 318 1.51 -11.47 2.41
C ASN A 318 2.89 -10.79 2.49
N GLY A 319 2.94 -9.57 3.01
CA GLY A 319 4.18 -8.79 3.12
C GLY A 319 4.69 -8.22 1.79
N LYS A 320 3.87 -8.25 0.74
CA LYS A 320 4.17 -7.53 -0.50
C LYS A 320 4.11 -6.04 -0.24
N SER A 321 4.97 -5.31 -0.91
CA SER A 321 5.01 -3.85 -0.90
C SER A 321 5.03 -3.31 -2.34
N LEU A 322 4.74 -2.03 -2.49
CA LEU A 322 4.72 -1.34 -3.79
C LEU A 322 6.12 -1.27 -4.47
N PHE A 323 7.17 -1.73 -3.78
CA PHE A 323 8.55 -1.77 -4.28
C PHE A 323 8.99 -3.17 -4.70
N ILE A 324 8.12 -4.18 -4.55
CA ILE A 324 8.35 -5.54 -5.05
C ILE A 324 7.83 -5.61 -6.49
N PHE A 325 8.67 -6.11 -7.41
CA PHE A 325 8.34 -6.20 -8.84
C PHE A 325 7.89 -7.60 -9.27
N SER A 326 7.32 -8.36 -8.35
CA SER A 326 6.61 -9.61 -8.63
C SER A 326 5.10 -9.37 -8.78
N LYS A 327 4.40 -10.36 -9.34
CA LYS A 327 2.93 -10.28 -9.49
C LYS A 327 2.25 -10.14 -8.12
N TRP A 328 1.40 -9.14 -8.03
CA TRP A 328 0.57 -8.83 -6.88
C TRP A 328 -0.88 -8.67 -7.35
N LEU A 329 -1.69 -9.68 -7.18
CA LEU A 329 -2.95 -9.84 -7.87
C LEU A 329 -4.14 -9.85 -6.91
N ASP A 330 -5.20 -9.14 -7.25
CA ASP A 330 -6.43 -9.06 -6.44
C ASP A 330 -7.23 -10.37 -6.40
N LYS A 331 -6.93 -11.36 -7.25
CA LYS A 331 -7.53 -12.70 -7.13
C LYS A 331 -7.25 -13.37 -5.77
N ASP A 332 -6.17 -12.96 -5.10
CA ASP A 332 -5.79 -13.52 -3.79
C ASP A 332 -6.82 -13.16 -2.70
N ILE A 333 -7.66 -12.15 -2.94
CA ILE A 333 -8.80 -11.78 -2.10
C ILE A 333 -9.93 -12.82 -2.14
N LEU A 334 -10.19 -13.43 -3.30
CA LEU A 334 -11.41 -14.19 -3.57
C LEU A 334 -11.71 -15.35 -2.61
N PRO A 335 -10.74 -16.19 -2.21
CA PRO A 335 -10.99 -17.25 -1.23
C PRO A 335 -11.45 -16.71 0.13
N HIS A 336 -10.83 -15.63 0.58
CA HIS A 336 -11.15 -14.97 1.85
C HIS A 336 -12.50 -14.27 1.79
N TYR A 337 -12.80 -13.58 0.69
CA TYR A 337 -14.09 -12.96 0.43
C TYR A 337 -15.24 -13.96 0.53
N LYS A 338 -15.10 -15.10 -0.14
CA LYS A 338 -16.08 -16.18 -0.09
C LYS A 338 -16.25 -16.74 1.32
N ASN A 339 -15.16 -16.93 2.06
CA ASN A 339 -15.23 -17.42 3.43
C ASN A 339 -16.00 -16.46 4.34
N VAL A 340 -15.71 -15.15 4.25
CA VAL A 340 -16.40 -14.11 5.05
C VAL A 340 -17.90 -14.06 4.71
N LEU A 341 -18.25 -14.09 3.43
CA LEU A 341 -19.67 -14.10 3.02
C LEU A 341 -20.44 -15.32 3.53
N ASN A 342 -19.77 -16.45 3.77
CA ASN A 342 -20.39 -17.67 4.29
C ASN A 342 -20.42 -17.73 5.82
N GLU A 343 -19.93 -16.71 6.54
CA GLU A 343 -20.15 -16.60 7.99
C GLU A 343 -21.65 -16.41 8.28
N HIS A 344 -22.11 -16.93 9.41
CA HIS A 344 -23.54 -16.96 9.79
C HIS A 344 -24.04 -15.63 10.35
N TYR A 345 -23.75 -14.52 9.67
CA TYR A 345 -24.27 -13.20 10.03
C TYR A 345 -25.31 -12.72 9.02
N THR A 346 -26.43 -12.23 9.51
CA THR A 346 -27.51 -11.72 8.66
C THR A 346 -27.20 -10.33 8.12
N LYS A 347 -26.52 -9.51 8.91
CA LYS A 347 -26.05 -8.18 8.50
C LYS A 347 -24.53 -8.19 8.39
N GLN A 348 -24.00 -8.00 7.19
CA GLN A 348 -22.57 -8.01 6.90
C GLN A 348 -22.18 -6.73 6.16
N PHE A 349 -21.07 -6.13 6.61
CA PHE A 349 -20.37 -5.07 5.91
C PHE A 349 -18.94 -5.53 5.60
N LEU A 350 -18.58 -5.56 4.33
CA LEU A 350 -17.24 -5.92 3.87
C LEU A 350 -16.63 -4.73 3.15
N LEU A 351 -15.48 -4.26 3.63
CA LEU A 351 -14.62 -3.36 2.88
C LEU A 351 -13.52 -4.20 2.23
N VAL A 352 -13.50 -4.22 0.90
CA VAL A 352 -12.52 -4.92 0.07
C VAL A 352 -11.55 -3.91 -0.50
N HIS A 353 -10.32 -3.87 0.01
CA HIS A 353 -9.30 -2.91 -0.38
C HIS A 353 -8.33 -3.56 -1.38
N THR A 354 -8.42 -3.17 -2.64
CA THR A 354 -7.69 -3.77 -3.76
C THR A 354 -6.38 -3.04 -4.05
N VAL A 355 -5.41 -3.72 -4.64
CA VAL A 355 -4.20 -3.08 -5.19
C VAL A 355 -4.48 -2.39 -6.53
N GLY A 356 -5.56 -2.81 -7.22
CA GLY A 356 -6.11 -2.15 -8.39
C GLY A 356 -5.12 -1.86 -9.50
N SER A 357 -5.10 -0.59 -9.95
CA SER A 357 -4.27 -0.12 -11.06
C SER A 357 -3.05 0.69 -10.60
N HIS A 358 -2.47 0.38 -9.43
CA HIS A 358 -1.30 1.08 -8.93
C HIS A 358 -0.07 0.91 -9.84
N TRP A 359 0.80 1.91 -9.88
CA TRP A 359 2.10 1.79 -10.55
C TRP A 359 3.02 0.80 -9.77
N TYR A 360 3.65 -0.18 -10.33
CA TYR A 360 3.92 -0.53 -11.72
C TYR A 360 2.84 -1.51 -12.23
N TYR A 361 1.99 -1.06 -13.15
CA TYR A 361 0.77 -1.72 -13.61
C TYR A 361 0.96 -3.19 -13.98
N ASN A 362 2.09 -3.56 -14.63
CA ASN A 362 2.37 -4.94 -15.05
C ASN A 362 2.40 -5.94 -13.89
N ASN A 363 2.56 -5.51 -12.65
CA ASN A 363 2.51 -6.39 -11.49
C ASN A 363 1.08 -6.78 -11.09
N HIS A 364 0.09 -5.99 -11.51
CA HIS A 364 -1.27 -6.06 -11.00
C HIS A 364 -2.24 -6.79 -11.93
N TYR A 365 -1.73 -7.44 -13.00
CA TYR A 365 -2.50 -8.37 -13.82
C TYR A 365 -1.64 -9.58 -14.22
N PRO A 366 -2.24 -10.78 -14.40
CA PRO A 366 -1.53 -11.96 -14.92
C PRO A 366 -1.32 -11.82 -16.44
N ASP A 367 -0.35 -12.55 -16.99
CA ASP A 367 0.00 -12.45 -18.41
C ASP A 367 -1.17 -12.82 -19.35
N SER A 368 -2.14 -13.64 -18.89
CA SER A 368 -3.37 -13.94 -19.62
C SER A 368 -4.28 -12.72 -19.85
N PHE A 369 -4.09 -11.64 -19.08
CA PHE A 369 -4.80 -10.37 -19.22
C PHE A 369 -3.97 -9.29 -19.94
N LYS A 370 -2.78 -9.61 -20.42
CA LYS A 370 -1.96 -8.73 -21.26
C LYS A 370 -2.50 -8.64 -22.68
N ARG A 371 -3.64 -7.98 -22.84
CA ARG A 371 -4.38 -7.87 -24.09
C ARG A 371 -3.90 -6.69 -24.95
N PHE A 372 -3.59 -5.58 -24.30
CA PHE A 372 -3.09 -4.38 -24.97
C PHE A 372 -1.57 -4.40 -24.98
N ILE A 373 -0.96 -4.32 -26.17
CA ILE A 373 0.48 -4.41 -26.41
C ILE A 373 0.95 -3.34 -27.40
N PRO A 374 2.20 -2.83 -27.28
CA PRO A 374 3.23 -3.23 -26.30
C PRO A 374 2.90 -2.75 -24.90
N ALA A 375 3.39 -3.45 -23.87
CA ALA A 375 3.27 -3.05 -22.46
C ALA A 375 4.59 -2.50 -21.94
N THR A 376 4.57 -1.78 -20.81
CA THR A 376 5.75 -1.21 -20.15
C THR A 376 6.85 -2.26 -19.93
N LYS A 377 8.10 -1.85 -20.08
CA LYS A 377 9.28 -2.69 -19.89
C LYS A 377 10.16 -2.19 -18.76
N SER A 378 10.00 -0.91 -18.39
CA SER A 378 10.78 -0.26 -17.34
C SER A 378 9.90 0.27 -16.23
N LYS A 379 10.40 0.20 -15.00
CA LYS A 379 9.83 0.91 -13.86
C LYS A 379 10.00 2.44 -13.99
N LEU A 380 10.99 2.90 -14.72
CA LEU A 380 11.18 4.33 -14.94
C LEU A 380 10.15 4.81 -15.95
N VAL A 381 9.20 5.63 -15.51
CA VAL A 381 8.09 6.16 -16.32
C VAL A 381 8.63 6.75 -17.63
N THR A 382 9.69 7.56 -17.55
CA THR A 382 10.31 8.27 -18.71
C THR A 382 11.00 7.34 -19.71
N SER A 383 11.13 6.06 -19.44
CA SER A 383 11.74 5.05 -20.33
C SER A 383 10.71 4.20 -21.06
N ASN A 384 9.43 4.49 -20.86
CA ASN A 384 8.32 3.86 -21.58
C ASN A 384 7.67 4.89 -22.51
N THR A 385 7.12 4.43 -23.62
CA THR A 385 6.31 5.27 -24.50
C THR A 385 4.92 5.50 -23.91
N HIS A 386 4.22 6.53 -24.39
CA HIS A 386 2.81 6.76 -24.02
C HIS A 386 1.93 5.53 -24.29
N GLU A 387 2.12 4.87 -25.43
CA GLU A 387 1.38 3.67 -25.79
C GLU A 387 1.65 2.51 -24.81
N GLU A 388 2.92 2.27 -24.42
CA GLU A 388 3.27 1.24 -23.43
C GLU A 388 2.64 1.53 -22.06
N MET A 389 2.66 2.80 -21.63
CA MET A 389 2.01 3.23 -20.37
C MET A 389 0.51 2.97 -20.41
N LEU A 390 -0.17 3.48 -21.44
CA LEU A 390 -1.63 3.35 -21.60
C LEU A 390 -2.05 1.88 -21.75
N ASN A 391 -1.31 1.08 -22.52
CA ASN A 391 -1.60 -0.34 -22.71
C ASN A 391 -1.48 -1.12 -21.39
N SER A 392 -0.46 -0.84 -20.59
CA SER A 392 -0.26 -1.52 -19.30
C SER A 392 -1.33 -1.13 -18.28
N TYR A 393 -1.72 0.14 -18.27
CA TYR A 393 -2.80 0.64 -17.44
C TYR A 393 -4.14 0.02 -17.84
N ASP A 394 -4.48 0.01 -19.11
CA ASP A 394 -5.72 -0.60 -19.62
C ASP A 394 -5.78 -2.12 -19.35
N ASN A 395 -4.64 -2.83 -19.35
CA ASN A 395 -4.58 -4.23 -18.95
C ASN A 395 -4.89 -4.44 -17.47
N SER A 396 -4.45 -3.53 -16.60
CA SER A 396 -4.78 -3.60 -15.16
C SER A 396 -6.27 -3.36 -14.91
N ILE A 397 -6.88 -2.41 -15.63
CA ILE A 397 -8.33 -2.16 -15.56
C ILE A 397 -9.12 -3.38 -16.05
N LEU A 398 -8.72 -3.98 -17.18
CA LEU A 398 -9.35 -5.18 -17.69
C LEU A 398 -9.32 -6.34 -16.69
N TYR A 399 -8.25 -6.44 -15.92
CA TYR A 399 -8.15 -7.46 -14.88
C TYR A 399 -9.00 -7.10 -13.65
N SER A 400 -9.03 -5.84 -13.24
CA SER A 400 -9.91 -5.36 -12.17
C SER A 400 -11.39 -5.60 -12.50
N ASP A 401 -11.80 -5.37 -13.74
CA ASP A 401 -13.15 -5.65 -14.24
C ASP A 401 -13.53 -7.14 -14.07
N TYR A 402 -12.59 -8.05 -14.36
CA TYR A 402 -12.80 -9.48 -14.12
C TYR A 402 -12.94 -9.80 -12.62
N ILE A 403 -12.13 -9.15 -11.76
CA ILE A 403 -12.24 -9.34 -10.30
C ILE A 403 -13.60 -8.84 -9.79
N TRP A 404 -14.07 -7.66 -10.21
CA TRP A 404 -15.38 -7.14 -9.83
C TRP A 404 -16.51 -8.09 -10.23
N HIS A 405 -16.45 -8.64 -11.45
CA HIS A 405 -17.40 -9.65 -11.89
C HIS A 405 -17.42 -10.89 -10.97
N LEU A 406 -16.26 -11.36 -10.52
CA LEU A 406 -16.19 -12.50 -9.59
C LEU A 406 -16.75 -12.15 -8.20
N LEU A 407 -16.49 -10.94 -7.68
CA LEU A 407 -17.07 -10.47 -6.43
C LEU A 407 -18.61 -10.37 -6.52
N ILE A 408 -19.13 -9.82 -7.60
CA ILE A 408 -20.55 -9.72 -7.88
C ILE A 408 -21.22 -11.11 -7.93
N ASN A 409 -20.57 -12.08 -8.55
CA ASN A 409 -21.15 -13.44 -8.67
C ASN A 409 -21.43 -14.11 -7.31
N GLU A 410 -20.63 -13.86 -6.29
CA GLU A 410 -20.86 -14.38 -4.93
C GLU A 410 -22.01 -13.66 -4.19
N LEU A 411 -22.52 -12.55 -4.73
CA LEU A 411 -23.59 -11.74 -4.12
C LEU A 411 -24.97 -11.96 -4.73
N ARG A 412 -25.08 -12.58 -5.92
CA ARG A 412 -26.31 -12.61 -6.73
C ARG A 412 -27.54 -13.14 -5.98
N ASP A 413 -27.36 -14.17 -5.17
CA ASP A 413 -28.44 -14.81 -4.43
C ASP A 413 -28.74 -14.18 -3.05
N ARG A 414 -28.03 -13.13 -2.68
CA ARG A 414 -28.15 -12.43 -1.40
C ARG A 414 -29.01 -11.15 -1.56
N ASN A 415 -29.55 -10.63 -0.46
CA ASN A 415 -29.94 -9.23 -0.40
C ASN A 415 -28.66 -8.41 -0.28
N ALA A 416 -28.13 -7.90 -1.41
CA ALA A 416 -26.80 -7.34 -1.44
C ALA A 416 -26.68 -6.14 -2.37
N ILE A 417 -25.80 -5.21 -1.95
CA ILE A 417 -25.34 -4.07 -2.75
C ILE A 417 -23.83 -4.02 -2.70
N LEU A 418 -23.19 -3.72 -3.84
CA LEU A 418 -21.76 -3.50 -3.98
C LEU A 418 -21.52 -2.10 -4.53
N ILE A 419 -20.75 -1.30 -3.81
CA ILE A 419 -20.28 0.02 -4.23
C ILE A 419 -18.79 -0.09 -4.51
N TYR A 420 -18.36 0.26 -5.71
CA TYR A 420 -16.97 0.44 -6.08
C TYR A 420 -16.67 1.92 -6.18
N LEU A 421 -15.60 2.35 -5.53
CA LEU A 421 -15.03 3.68 -5.67
C LEU A 421 -13.50 3.57 -5.60
N SER A 422 -12.82 4.09 -6.63
CA SER A 422 -11.38 4.28 -6.54
C SER A 422 -11.06 5.46 -5.63
N ASP A 423 -9.99 5.36 -4.88
CA ASP A 423 -9.53 6.41 -3.98
C ASP A 423 -9.18 7.71 -4.73
N HIS A 424 -8.50 7.59 -5.85
CA HIS A 424 -8.21 8.66 -6.82
C HIS A 424 -8.09 8.09 -8.24
N SER A 425 -7.89 8.97 -9.20
CA SER A 425 -7.62 8.64 -10.58
C SER A 425 -6.10 8.66 -10.89
N GLU A 426 -5.74 8.53 -12.17
CA GLU A 426 -4.36 8.42 -12.63
C GLU A 426 -4.10 9.32 -13.83
N ASN A 427 -2.89 9.90 -13.91
CA ASN A 427 -2.44 10.60 -15.12
C ASN A 427 -1.93 9.61 -16.16
N MET A 428 -2.42 9.72 -17.38
CA MET A 428 -2.01 8.88 -18.51
C MET A 428 -1.38 9.68 -19.66
N GLY A 429 -0.69 10.77 -19.36
CA GLY A 429 0.00 11.63 -20.32
C GLY A 429 -0.65 12.98 -20.51
N GLU A 430 -1.72 13.30 -19.78
CA GLU A 430 -2.30 14.63 -19.76
C GLU A 430 -1.24 15.63 -19.30
N ASP A 431 -1.10 16.72 -20.06
CA ASP A 431 -0.10 17.78 -19.82
C ASP A 431 1.35 17.27 -19.65
N GLY A 432 1.65 16.07 -20.18
CA GLY A 432 2.96 15.42 -20.11
C GLY A 432 3.23 14.67 -18.81
N HIS A 433 2.24 14.54 -17.93
CA HIS A 433 2.34 13.86 -16.64
C HIS A 433 1.82 12.42 -16.70
N TYR A 434 2.47 11.55 -15.95
CA TYR A 434 2.10 10.13 -15.79
C TYR A 434 2.15 9.77 -14.32
N THR A 435 1.28 8.85 -13.91
CA THR A 435 1.12 8.41 -12.51
C THR A 435 0.62 9.54 -11.60
N HIS A 436 0.49 9.27 -10.30
CA HIS A 436 0.04 10.24 -9.29
C HIS A 436 1.16 10.69 -8.34
N GLY A 437 2.43 10.33 -8.62
CA GLY A 437 3.53 10.54 -7.67
C GLY A 437 4.27 11.88 -7.78
N ASP A 438 3.91 12.77 -8.71
CA ASP A 438 4.67 13.97 -9.03
C ASP A 438 3.74 15.20 -9.18
N GLY A 439 3.21 15.66 -8.06
CA GLY A 439 2.32 16.83 -8.00
C GLY A 439 0.83 16.49 -8.05
N ASP A 440 0.02 17.51 -7.86
CA ASP A 440 -1.44 17.43 -7.88
C ASP A 440 -1.96 17.91 -9.23
N TRP A 441 -2.47 16.99 -10.06
CA TRP A 441 -2.86 17.26 -11.43
C TRP A 441 -4.34 16.94 -11.66
N PRO A 442 -5.05 17.72 -12.51
CA PRO A 442 -6.51 17.57 -12.70
C PRO A 442 -6.97 16.17 -13.06
N ALA A 443 -6.18 15.39 -13.79
CA ALA A 443 -6.56 14.04 -14.19
C ALA A 443 -6.67 13.06 -13.00
N GLN A 444 -5.99 13.33 -11.89
CA GLN A 444 -6.00 12.48 -10.67
C GLN A 444 -7.33 12.54 -9.90
N HIS A 445 -8.18 13.55 -10.16
CA HIS A 445 -9.37 13.86 -9.38
C HIS A 445 -10.67 13.23 -9.88
N TYR A 446 -10.62 12.39 -10.93
CA TYR A 446 -11.82 11.77 -11.51
C TYR A 446 -11.79 10.24 -11.38
N PRO A 447 -12.00 9.71 -10.16
CA PRO A 447 -11.95 8.28 -9.90
C PRO A 447 -13.13 7.53 -10.52
N GLY A 448 -12.88 6.26 -10.87
CA GLY A 448 -13.92 5.34 -11.31
C GLY A 448 -14.86 4.98 -10.16
N CYS A 449 -16.18 5.00 -10.44
CA CYS A 449 -17.20 4.64 -9.47
C CYS A 449 -18.38 3.92 -10.16
N PHE A 450 -18.87 2.86 -9.53
CA PHE A 450 -20.13 2.21 -9.92
C PHE A 450 -20.81 1.53 -8.74
N ILE A 451 -22.10 1.30 -8.87
CA ILE A 451 -22.94 0.60 -7.89
C ILE A 451 -23.62 -0.56 -8.57
N TRP A 452 -23.48 -1.76 -8.00
CA TRP A 452 -24.21 -2.95 -8.38
C TRP A 452 -25.12 -3.40 -7.23
N TYR A 453 -26.30 -3.91 -7.57
CA TYR A 453 -27.27 -4.45 -6.60
C TYR A 453 -27.91 -5.74 -7.09
N SER A 454 -28.23 -6.63 -6.15
CA SER A 454 -28.90 -7.89 -6.46
C SER A 454 -30.40 -7.69 -6.80
N ASP A 455 -31.00 -8.68 -7.44
CA ASP A 455 -32.44 -8.66 -7.70
C ASP A 455 -33.27 -8.61 -6.41
N LYS A 456 -32.81 -9.26 -5.33
CA LYS A 456 -33.42 -9.19 -4.00
C LYS A 456 -33.36 -7.78 -3.42
N TYR A 457 -32.21 -7.12 -3.54
CA TYR A 457 -32.04 -5.74 -3.07
C TYR A 457 -33.01 -4.80 -3.84
N LYS A 458 -33.08 -4.92 -5.17
CA LYS A 458 -34.00 -4.14 -6.01
C LYS A 458 -35.46 -4.31 -5.59
N LEU A 459 -35.84 -5.53 -5.24
CA LEU A 459 -37.21 -5.85 -4.79
C LEU A 459 -37.57 -5.22 -3.44
N LEU A 460 -36.58 -5.20 -2.52
CA LEU A 460 -36.76 -4.67 -1.16
C LEU A 460 -36.69 -3.15 -1.11
N TYR A 461 -35.89 -2.54 -1.98
CA TYR A 461 -35.55 -1.10 -1.95
C TYR A 461 -35.81 -0.42 -3.32
N PRO A 462 -37.03 -0.56 -3.93
CA PRO A 462 -37.29 -0.05 -5.27
C PRO A 462 -37.14 1.48 -5.38
N GLU A 463 -37.46 2.23 -4.32
CA GLU A 463 -37.36 3.69 -4.30
C GLU A 463 -35.89 4.13 -4.31
N LYS A 464 -35.02 3.47 -3.52
CA LYS A 464 -33.58 3.74 -3.53
C LYS A 464 -33.01 3.52 -4.93
N ILE A 465 -33.42 2.46 -5.62
CA ILE A 465 -32.95 2.19 -6.99
C ILE A 465 -33.45 3.24 -7.97
N ALA A 466 -34.70 3.68 -7.87
CA ALA A 466 -35.25 4.74 -8.73
C ALA A 466 -34.50 6.06 -8.52
N ASN A 467 -34.17 6.40 -7.27
CA ASN A 467 -33.37 7.59 -6.95
C ASN A 467 -31.93 7.46 -7.47
N LEU A 468 -31.28 6.31 -7.28
CA LEU A 468 -29.96 6.05 -7.83
C LEU A 468 -29.92 6.21 -9.36
N GLU A 469 -30.92 5.69 -10.07
CA GLU A 469 -31.05 5.85 -11.53
C GLU A 469 -31.25 7.33 -11.93
N LYS A 470 -32.03 8.08 -11.18
CA LYS A 470 -32.28 9.52 -11.40
C LYS A 470 -31.04 10.36 -11.16
N ASN A 471 -30.26 10.01 -10.13
CA ASN A 471 -29.12 10.80 -9.64
C ASN A 471 -27.78 10.43 -10.31
N ARG A 472 -27.76 9.39 -11.16
CA ARG A 472 -26.54 8.81 -11.75
C ARG A 472 -25.64 9.81 -12.49
N ASP A 473 -26.23 10.87 -13.03
CA ASP A 473 -25.54 11.89 -13.84
C ASP A 473 -25.26 13.19 -13.05
N LYS A 474 -25.60 13.24 -11.76
CA LYS A 474 -25.25 14.36 -10.89
C LYS A 474 -23.75 14.34 -10.57
N GLU A 475 -23.22 15.51 -10.27
CA GLU A 475 -21.84 15.65 -9.77
C GLU A 475 -21.82 15.44 -8.28
N TYR A 476 -20.87 14.58 -7.81
CA TYR A 476 -20.64 14.34 -6.41
C TYR A 476 -19.14 14.41 -6.11
N ASN A 477 -18.79 14.92 -4.92
CA ASN A 477 -17.46 14.70 -4.34
C ASN A 477 -17.41 13.32 -3.69
N THR A 478 -16.22 12.72 -3.52
CA THR A 478 -16.06 11.40 -2.88
C THR A 478 -16.58 11.33 -1.45
N SER A 479 -16.80 12.47 -0.78
CA SER A 479 -17.52 12.59 0.51
C SER A 479 -18.95 12.00 0.48
N PHE A 480 -19.59 11.96 -0.69
CA PHE A 480 -20.94 11.39 -0.87
C PHE A 480 -21.03 9.96 -0.31
N LEU A 481 -19.90 9.23 -0.31
CA LEU A 481 -19.90 7.84 0.07
C LEU A 481 -20.33 7.64 1.52
N PHE A 482 -19.90 8.51 2.44
CA PHE A 482 -20.30 8.40 3.84
C PHE A 482 -21.82 8.36 4.00
N HIS A 483 -22.54 9.25 3.31
CA HIS A 483 -23.98 9.38 3.38
C HIS A 483 -24.68 8.25 2.62
N SER A 484 -24.25 8.02 1.40
CA SER A 484 -24.88 7.03 0.50
C SER A 484 -24.70 5.58 0.96
N ILE A 485 -23.56 5.22 1.54
CA ILE A 485 -23.32 3.83 1.97
C ILE A 485 -24.16 3.45 3.20
N LEU A 486 -24.45 4.41 4.07
CA LEU A 486 -25.33 4.21 5.20
C LEU A 486 -26.77 4.04 4.73
N ASP A 487 -27.26 4.90 3.83
CA ASP A 487 -28.61 4.74 3.25
C ASP A 487 -28.71 3.44 2.43
N ALA A 488 -27.70 3.09 1.62
CA ALA A 488 -27.65 1.81 0.93
C ALA A 488 -27.80 0.59 1.87
N ALA A 489 -27.27 0.70 3.08
CA ALA A 489 -27.37 -0.32 4.13
C ALA A 489 -28.68 -0.28 4.93
N ASP A 490 -29.60 0.60 4.57
CA ASP A 490 -30.83 0.86 5.34
C ASP A 490 -30.54 1.31 6.79
N ILE A 491 -29.51 2.13 6.94
CA ILE A 491 -29.09 2.73 8.21
C ILE A 491 -29.51 4.19 8.23
N GLN A 492 -30.43 4.52 9.15
CA GLN A 492 -30.85 5.88 9.43
C GLN A 492 -29.88 6.52 10.44
N TYR A 493 -29.30 7.65 10.08
CA TYR A 493 -28.39 8.39 10.94
C TYR A 493 -28.76 9.87 10.97
N SER A 494 -28.79 10.48 12.16
CA SER A 494 -29.32 11.85 12.36
C SER A 494 -28.57 12.96 11.59
N TYR A 495 -27.36 12.70 11.13
CA TYR A 495 -26.52 13.67 10.44
C TYR A 495 -26.23 13.25 8.99
N LEU A 496 -27.12 12.46 8.36
CA LEU A 496 -27.07 12.25 6.91
C LEU A 496 -27.39 13.57 6.20
N ASN A 497 -26.64 13.82 5.14
CA ASN A 497 -26.88 14.93 4.23
C ASN A 497 -27.56 14.40 2.97
N ASP A 498 -28.83 14.74 2.79
CA ASP A 498 -29.63 14.26 1.66
C ASP A 498 -29.10 14.77 0.30
N ASP A 499 -28.43 15.93 0.27
CA ASP A 499 -27.85 16.47 -0.97
C ASP A 499 -26.62 15.68 -1.44
N GLU A 500 -25.92 15.01 -0.50
CA GLU A 500 -24.81 14.12 -0.76
C GLU A 500 -25.19 12.64 -0.80
N ASP A 501 -26.48 12.33 -0.65
CA ASP A 501 -26.96 10.95 -0.70
C ASP A 501 -27.53 10.63 -2.08
N ILE A 502 -26.87 9.71 -2.78
CA ILE A 502 -27.29 9.32 -4.13
C ILE A 502 -28.61 8.53 -4.16
N PHE A 503 -29.06 8.02 -3.02
CA PHE A 503 -30.30 7.25 -2.89
C PHE A 503 -31.52 8.11 -2.48
N LYS A 504 -31.37 9.48 -2.42
CA LYS A 504 -32.44 10.45 -2.10
C LYS A 504 -32.94 11.31 -3.29
#